data_d78a05b5f5f40f9c35be8998958cc8be
#
_entry.id   d78a05b5f5f40f9c35be8998958cc8be
#
_cell.length_a   1.000
_cell.length_b   1.000
_cell.length_c   1.000
_cell.angle_alpha   90.00
_cell.angle_beta   90.00
_cell.angle_gamma   90.00
#
_symmetry.space_group_name_H-M   'P 1'
#
loop_
_entity.id
_entity.type
_entity.pdbx_description
1 polymer ?
#
loop_
_entity_poly.entity_id
_entity_poly.type
_entity_poly.pdbx_seq_one_letter_code
_entity_poly.pdbx_strand_id
1 'polypeptide(L)'
;MPIVLFTGGFDPIHSGHINAMEQASNLGKLIVAPNSDEWLAKKKGSFFQPLEERVNIIRSIKYVYDVLTNWDDSDGTACGAITKFHELYERSDDLLLFANGGDRTPNNVSTFEIEHCISLGIMPIFNVGGAKTQSSSTFLNDWKNAK
;
A
#
# COMPACT_ATOMS: atom_id res chain seq x y z
N MET A 1 -20.21 0.47 -5.19
CA MET A 1 -18.94 1.21 -5.25
C MET A 1 -17.79 0.23 -5.05
N PRO A 2 -16.77 0.23 -5.91
CA PRO A 2 -15.63 -0.67 -5.69
C PRO A 2 -14.94 -0.45 -4.36
N ILE A 3 -14.21 -1.45 -3.91
CA ILE A 3 -13.37 -1.39 -2.71
C ILE A 3 -11.93 -1.59 -3.18
N VAL A 4 -11.03 -0.71 -2.76
CA VAL A 4 -9.66 -0.63 -3.30
C VAL A 4 -8.65 -0.87 -2.18
N LEU A 5 -7.76 -1.83 -2.38
CA LEU A 5 -6.64 -2.09 -1.48
C LEU A 5 -5.39 -1.37 -2.00
N PHE A 6 -4.69 -0.68 -1.12
CA PHE A 6 -3.41 -0.03 -1.43
C PHE A 6 -2.41 -0.35 -0.33
N THR A 7 -1.27 -0.94 -0.69
CA THR A 7 -0.24 -1.37 0.26
C THR A 7 1.03 -0.54 0.12
N GLY A 8 1.83 -0.49 1.16
CA GLY A 8 3.12 0.20 1.14
C GLY A 8 3.73 0.33 2.52
N GLY A 9 4.96 0.83 2.57
CA GLY A 9 5.65 1.08 3.83
C GLY A 9 5.20 2.36 4.51
N PHE A 10 5.05 3.43 3.76
CA PHE A 10 4.63 4.75 4.26
C PHE A 10 5.51 5.24 5.41
N ASP A 11 6.83 5.18 5.22
CA ASP A 11 7.79 5.42 6.30
C ASP A 11 8.96 6.33 5.86
N PRO A 12 8.80 7.65 5.98
CA PRO A 12 7.59 8.36 6.37
C PRO A 12 6.60 8.51 5.20
N ILE A 13 5.37 8.85 5.52
CA ILE A 13 4.40 9.22 4.52
C ILE A 13 4.74 10.59 3.92
N HIS A 14 4.44 10.79 2.65
CA HIS A 14 4.72 12.06 1.96
C HIS A 14 3.62 12.36 0.93
N SER A 15 3.73 13.52 0.28
CA SER A 15 2.68 13.99 -0.64
C SER A 15 2.45 13.05 -1.82
N GLY A 16 3.48 12.31 -2.25
CA GLY A 16 3.32 11.30 -3.30
C GLY A 16 2.38 10.17 -2.88
N HIS A 17 2.49 9.72 -1.63
CA HIS A 17 1.56 8.74 -1.06
C HIS A 17 0.14 9.29 -1.00
N ILE A 18 0.00 10.56 -0.55
CA ILE A 18 -1.32 11.21 -0.44
C ILE A 18 -1.97 11.33 -1.81
N ASN A 19 -1.20 11.71 -2.84
CA ASN A 19 -1.70 11.81 -4.20
C ASN A 19 -2.19 10.45 -4.71
N ALA A 20 -1.44 9.38 -4.47
CA ALA A 20 -1.86 8.03 -4.84
C ALA A 20 -3.13 7.61 -4.10
N MET A 21 -3.24 7.94 -2.82
CA MET A 21 -4.44 7.66 -2.02
C MET A 21 -5.66 8.42 -2.54
N GLU A 22 -5.50 9.68 -2.93
CA GLU A 22 -6.58 10.46 -3.56
C GLU A 22 -7.06 9.80 -4.84
N GLN A 23 -6.13 9.44 -5.73
CA GLN A 23 -6.46 8.76 -6.98
C GLN A 23 -7.17 7.43 -6.73
N ALA A 24 -6.66 6.63 -5.80
CA ALA A 24 -7.30 5.35 -5.44
C ALA A 24 -8.69 5.56 -4.87
N SER A 25 -8.89 6.60 -4.05
CA SER A 25 -10.21 6.91 -3.47
C SER A 25 -11.25 7.31 -4.51
N ASN A 26 -10.81 7.83 -5.66
CA ASN A 26 -11.72 8.12 -6.77
C ASN A 26 -12.25 6.85 -7.42
N LEU A 27 -11.58 5.72 -7.25
CA LEU A 27 -12.00 4.41 -7.78
C LEU A 27 -12.99 3.71 -6.86
N GLY A 28 -12.97 3.99 -5.56
CA GLY A 28 -13.83 3.34 -4.59
C GLY A 28 -13.42 3.60 -3.16
N LYS A 29 -13.98 2.83 -2.24
CA LYS A 29 -13.61 2.90 -0.82
C LYS A 29 -12.18 2.43 -0.65
N LEU A 30 -11.29 3.30 -0.16
CA LEU A 30 -9.87 3.01 -0.05
C LEU A 30 -9.53 2.35 1.28
N ILE A 31 -8.95 1.16 1.20
CA ILE A 31 -8.39 0.42 2.33
C ILE A 31 -6.87 0.44 2.17
N VAL A 32 -6.16 0.99 3.15
CA VAL A 32 -4.71 1.08 3.13
C VAL A 32 -4.11 0.04 4.07
N ALA A 33 -3.14 -0.73 3.58
CA ALA A 33 -2.49 -1.80 4.33
C ALA A 33 -0.99 -1.51 4.44
N PRO A 34 -0.53 -0.88 5.54
CA PRO A 34 0.89 -0.59 5.72
C PRO A 34 1.67 -1.86 6.07
N ASN A 35 2.91 -1.92 5.57
CA ASN A 35 3.83 -3.01 5.87
C ASN A 35 4.28 -2.99 7.34
N SER A 36 4.71 -4.15 7.84
CA SER A 36 5.24 -4.29 9.21
C SER A 36 6.58 -3.59 9.38
N ASP A 37 6.97 -3.38 10.64
CA ASP A 37 8.30 -2.85 10.98
C ASP A 37 9.40 -3.82 10.51
N GLU A 38 9.17 -5.11 10.65
CA GLU A 38 10.11 -6.16 10.22
C GLU A 38 10.36 -6.12 8.71
N TRP A 39 9.29 -5.91 7.93
CA TRP A 39 9.41 -5.78 6.47
C TRP A 39 10.27 -4.57 6.10
N LEU A 40 10.04 -3.43 6.76
CA LEU A 40 10.82 -2.21 6.54
C LEU A 40 12.29 -2.40 6.93
N ALA A 41 12.54 -3.04 8.07
CA ALA A 41 13.90 -3.32 8.54
C ALA A 41 14.65 -4.21 7.54
N LYS A 42 14.00 -5.23 7.00
CA LYS A 42 14.59 -6.10 5.97
C LYS A 42 14.91 -5.34 4.70
N LYS A 43 14.00 -4.47 4.26
CA LYS A 43 14.13 -3.75 3.00
C LYS A 43 15.15 -2.60 3.07
N LYS A 44 15.16 -1.86 4.18
CA LYS A 44 15.92 -0.60 4.32
C LYS A 44 16.99 -0.63 5.40
N GLY A 45 17.11 -1.71 6.16
CA GLY A 45 18.02 -1.81 7.31
C GLY A 45 17.40 -1.37 8.62
N SER A 46 16.39 -0.51 8.60
CA SER A 46 15.66 -0.05 9.78
C SER A 46 14.34 0.58 9.35
N PHE A 47 13.45 0.79 10.31
CA PHE A 47 12.25 1.59 10.08
C PHE A 47 12.41 2.96 10.77
N PHE A 48 11.75 3.98 10.23
CA PHE A 48 11.78 5.35 10.77
C PHE A 48 10.65 5.57 11.78
N GLN A 49 9.43 5.19 11.42
CA GLN A 49 8.25 5.28 12.27
C GLN A 49 7.67 3.88 12.52
N PRO A 50 7.36 3.54 13.79
CA PRO A 50 6.74 2.24 14.06
C PRO A 50 5.34 2.15 13.45
N LEU A 51 4.87 0.93 13.25
CA LEU A 51 3.59 0.67 12.60
C LEU A 51 2.43 1.43 13.25
N GLU A 52 2.37 1.46 14.58
CA GLU A 52 1.31 2.16 15.30
C GLU A 52 1.23 3.63 14.90
N GLU A 53 2.38 4.31 14.82
CA GLU A 53 2.45 5.72 14.41
C GLU A 53 1.99 5.89 12.96
N ARG A 54 2.47 5.03 12.07
CA ARG A 54 2.08 5.08 10.66
C ARG A 54 0.58 4.86 10.47
N VAL A 55 0.01 3.91 11.22
CA VAL A 55 -1.44 3.64 11.18
C VAL A 55 -2.24 4.86 11.65
N ASN A 56 -1.81 5.49 12.75
CA ASN A 56 -2.49 6.68 13.26
C ASN A 56 -2.50 7.82 12.24
N ILE A 57 -1.38 8.04 11.56
CA ILE A 57 -1.28 9.06 10.51
C ILE A 57 -2.21 8.72 9.35
N ILE A 58 -2.16 7.48 8.87
CA ILE A 58 -2.96 7.04 7.71
C ILE A 58 -4.46 7.16 8.01
N ARG A 59 -4.89 6.78 9.22
CA ARG A 59 -6.30 6.90 9.61
C ARG A 59 -6.81 8.34 9.59
N SER A 60 -5.92 9.31 9.73
CA SER A 60 -6.28 10.74 9.73
C SER A 60 -6.42 11.32 8.33
N ILE A 61 -6.05 10.57 7.29
CA ILE A 61 -6.10 11.04 5.90
C ILE A 61 -7.52 10.94 5.39
N LYS A 62 -8.05 12.04 4.86
CA LYS A 62 -9.45 12.14 4.45
C LYS A 62 -9.86 11.18 3.32
N TYR A 63 -8.90 10.70 2.54
CA TYR A 63 -9.18 9.77 1.43
C TYR A 63 -9.28 8.31 1.88
N VAL A 64 -8.85 8.01 3.09
CA VAL A 64 -8.77 6.64 3.60
C VAL A 64 -10.08 6.25 4.29
N TYR A 65 -10.69 5.16 3.82
CA TYR A 65 -11.89 4.63 4.43
C TYR A 65 -11.56 3.79 5.67
N ASP A 66 -10.54 2.93 5.57
CA ASP A 66 -10.08 2.11 6.69
C ASP A 66 -8.64 1.68 6.49
N VAL A 67 -8.01 1.22 7.57
CA VAL A 67 -6.64 0.71 7.57
C VAL A 67 -6.65 -0.77 7.92
N LEU A 68 -6.00 -1.57 7.08
CA LEU A 68 -5.88 -3.01 7.27
C LEU A 68 -4.56 -3.32 7.98
N THR A 69 -4.66 -3.92 9.18
CA THR A 69 -3.51 -4.30 9.99
C THR A 69 -3.52 -5.81 10.26
N ASN A 70 -2.46 -6.30 10.91
CA ASN A 70 -2.35 -7.70 11.33
C ASN A 70 -2.38 -8.69 10.16
N TRP A 71 -1.65 -8.35 9.10
CA TRP A 71 -1.44 -9.25 7.98
C TRP A 71 0.04 -9.59 7.86
N ASP A 72 0.32 -10.75 7.26
CA ASP A 72 1.68 -11.29 7.18
C ASP A 72 2.38 -10.83 5.90
N ASP A 73 3.54 -10.17 6.05
CA ASP A 73 4.40 -9.77 4.95
C ASP A 73 5.80 -10.43 5.05
N SER A 74 5.91 -11.51 5.81
CA SER A 74 7.20 -12.18 6.03
C SER A 74 7.81 -12.78 4.77
N ASP A 75 6.98 -13.05 3.75
CA ASP A 75 7.46 -13.54 2.45
C ASP A 75 7.94 -12.41 1.52
N GLY A 76 7.87 -11.17 1.97
CA GLY A 76 8.27 -10.00 1.20
C GLY A 76 7.22 -9.47 0.25
N THR A 77 6.06 -10.13 0.13
CA THR A 77 4.98 -9.74 -0.79
C THR A 77 3.78 -9.18 -0.04
N ALA A 78 2.85 -8.59 -0.78
CA ALA A 78 1.58 -8.11 -0.25
C ALA A 78 0.49 -9.20 -0.27
N CYS A 79 0.82 -10.44 -0.55
CA CYS A 79 -0.16 -11.53 -0.66
C CYS A 79 -0.97 -11.73 0.63
N GLY A 80 -0.34 -11.54 1.80
CA GLY A 80 -1.05 -11.60 3.07
C GLY A 80 -2.13 -10.53 3.21
N ALA A 81 -1.84 -9.31 2.78
CA ALA A 81 -2.81 -8.22 2.75
C ALA A 81 -3.95 -8.52 1.78
N ILE A 82 -3.61 -9.03 0.61
CA ILE A 82 -4.59 -9.39 -0.43
C ILE A 82 -5.55 -10.45 0.10
N THR A 83 -5.04 -11.48 0.77
CA THR A 83 -5.85 -12.54 1.37
C THR A 83 -6.80 -11.98 2.43
N LYS A 84 -6.28 -11.16 3.34
CA LYS A 84 -7.09 -10.58 4.41
C LYS A 84 -8.15 -9.64 3.87
N PHE A 85 -7.80 -8.83 2.89
CA PHE A 85 -8.72 -7.94 2.19
C PHE A 85 -9.88 -8.73 1.56
N HIS A 86 -9.55 -9.82 0.86
CA HIS A 86 -10.56 -10.70 0.28
C HIS A 86 -11.48 -11.28 1.35
N GLU A 87 -10.93 -11.81 2.44
CA GLU A 87 -11.72 -12.39 3.53
C GLU A 87 -12.71 -11.39 4.13
N LEU A 88 -12.33 -10.13 4.24
CA LEU A 88 -13.18 -9.08 4.82
C LEU A 88 -14.30 -8.65 3.87
N TYR A 89 -14.08 -8.68 2.57
CA TYR A 89 -14.98 -8.07 1.59
C TYR A 89 -15.53 -9.05 0.55
N GLU A 90 -15.22 -10.34 0.62
CA GLU A 90 -15.63 -11.34 -0.37
C GLU A 90 -17.15 -11.47 -0.51
N ARG A 91 -17.89 -11.20 0.58
CA ARG A 91 -19.35 -11.29 0.59
C ARG A 91 -20.03 -10.04 0.08
N SER A 92 -19.26 -8.99 -0.18
CA SER A 92 -19.78 -7.77 -0.80
C SER A 92 -20.05 -8.04 -2.29
N ASP A 93 -21.07 -7.39 -2.83
CA ASP A 93 -21.33 -7.41 -4.27
C ASP A 93 -20.41 -6.44 -5.02
N ASP A 94 -19.57 -5.70 -4.29
CA ASP A 94 -18.68 -4.70 -4.87
C ASP A 94 -17.47 -5.33 -5.55
N LEU A 95 -17.00 -4.68 -6.60
CA LEU A 95 -15.75 -5.05 -7.26
C LEU A 95 -14.56 -4.78 -6.34
N LEU A 96 -13.66 -5.75 -6.22
CA LEU A 96 -12.45 -5.62 -5.41
C LEU A 96 -11.25 -5.31 -6.31
N LEU A 97 -10.51 -4.26 -5.97
CA LEU A 97 -9.38 -3.76 -6.74
C LEU A 97 -8.12 -3.74 -5.87
N PHE A 98 -6.97 -4.03 -6.49
CA PHE A 98 -5.66 -3.90 -5.86
C PHE A 98 -4.88 -2.82 -6.61
N ALA A 99 -4.69 -1.66 -5.98
CA ALA A 99 -4.06 -0.50 -6.61
C ALA A 99 -2.54 -0.53 -6.43
N ASN A 100 -1.83 -0.26 -7.52
CA ASN A 100 -0.37 -0.17 -7.55
C ASN A 100 0.05 1.24 -7.97
N GLY A 101 1.09 1.78 -7.31
CA GLY A 101 1.62 3.09 -7.62
C GLY A 101 2.32 3.15 -8.98
N GLY A 102 2.73 4.36 -9.38
CA GLY A 102 3.31 4.59 -10.70
C GLY A 102 4.68 3.94 -10.94
N ASP A 103 5.38 3.56 -9.88
CA ASP A 103 6.65 2.83 -9.97
C ASP A 103 6.46 1.32 -10.11
N ARG A 104 5.23 0.82 -10.00
CA ARG A 104 4.90 -0.60 -10.16
C ARG A 104 4.11 -0.79 -11.45
N THR A 105 4.63 -1.64 -12.32
CA THR A 105 4.02 -1.96 -13.62
C THR A 105 3.75 -3.47 -13.67
N PRO A 106 2.95 -3.94 -14.66
CA PRO A 106 2.74 -5.39 -14.82
C PRO A 106 4.04 -6.20 -14.96
N ASN A 107 5.13 -5.55 -15.38
CA ASN A 107 6.42 -6.22 -15.60
C ASN A 107 7.29 -6.29 -14.33
N ASN A 108 7.12 -5.38 -13.36
CA ASN A 108 7.98 -5.32 -12.18
C ASN A 108 7.26 -5.56 -10.86
N VAL A 109 5.94 -5.74 -10.86
CA VAL A 109 5.22 -6.17 -9.66
C VAL A 109 5.40 -7.66 -9.48
N SER A 110 5.35 -8.13 -8.25
CA SER A 110 5.51 -9.56 -7.95
C SER A 110 4.46 -10.39 -8.71
N THR A 111 4.93 -11.40 -9.43
CA THR A 111 4.06 -12.35 -10.11
C THR A 111 3.10 -13.03 -9.14
N PHE A 112 3.58 -13.33 -7.93
CA PHE A 112 2.77 -13.95 -6.88
C PHE A 112 1.60 -13.06 -6.47
N GLU A 113 1.81 -11.75 -6.39
CA GLU A 113 0.73 -10.81 -6.06
C GLU A 113 -0.33 -10.78 -7.15
N ILE A 114 0.07 -10.72 -8.41
CA ILE A 114 -0.87 -10.70 -9.55
C ILE A 114 -1.68 -12.00 -9.60
N GLU A 115 -1.00 -13.15 -9.56
CA GLU A 115 -1.64 -14.45 -9.60
C GLU A 115 -2.60 -14.64 -8.44
N HIS A 116 -2.21 -14.18 -7.25
CA HIS A 116 -3.04 -14.27 -6.06
C HIS A 116 -4.31 -13.42 -6.19
N CYS A 117 -4.19 -12.19 -6.69
CA CYS A 117 -5.34 -11.34 -6.99
C CYS A 117 -6.31 -12.03 -7.95
N ILE A 118 -5.79 -12.55 -9.06
CA ILE A 118 -6.61 -13.20 -10.07
C ILE A 118 -7.35 -14.40 -9.49
N SER A 119 -6.65 -15.22 -8.69
CA SER A 119 -7.25 -16.41 -8.07
C SER A 119 -8.40 -16.06 -7.11
N LEU A 120 -8.39 -14.86 -6.53
CA LEU A 120 -9.41 -14.39 -5.60
C LEU A 120 -10.45 -13.46 -6.25
N GLY A 121 -10.36 -13.23 -7.56
CA GLY A 121 -11.29 -12.33 -8.26
C GLY A 121 -11.03 -10.85 -7.98
N ILE A 122 -9.84 -10.49 -7.56
CA ILE A 122 -9.43 -9.10 -7.33
C ILE A 122 -8.71 -8.60 -8.58
N MET A 123 -9.09 -7.42 -9.07
CA MET A 123 -8.48 -6.83 -10.25
C MET A 123 -7.27 -5.96 -9.88
N PRO A 124 -6.05 -6.30 -10.31
CA PRO A 124 -4.92 -5.41 -10.12
C PRO A 124 -5.02 -4.20 -11.06
N ILE A 125 -4.71 -3.01 -10.52
CA ILE A 125 -4.71 -1.75 -11.24
C ILE A 125 -3.33 -1.12 -11.07
N PHE A 126 -2.82 -0.46 -12.13
CA PHE A 126 -1.48 0.12 -12.15
C PHE A 126 -1.53 1.62 -12.39
N ASN A 127 -0.41 2.28 -12.10
CA ASN A 127 -0.19 3.71 -12.35
C ASN A 127 -1.14 4.62 -11.54
N VAL A 128 -1.53 4.19 -10.35
CA VAL A 128 -2.34 5.02 -9.46
C VAL A 128 -1.47 6.15 -8.89
N GLY A 129 -1.91 7.40 -9.07
CA GLY A 129 -1.14 8.57 -8.66
C GLY A 129 -0.13 9.06 -9.70
N GLY A 130 -0.01 8.40 -10.85
CA GLY A 130 0.92 8.77 -11.91
C GLY A 130 2.37 8.42 -11.60
N ALA A 131 3.31 9.07 -12.27
CA ALA A 131 4.73 8.82 -12.08
C ALA A 131 5.16 9.22 -10.67
N LYS A 132 6.04 8.38 -10.08
CA LYS A 132 6.58 8.65 -8.75
C LYS A 132 7.60 9.79 -8.83
N THR A 133 7.33 10.89 -8.15
CA THR A 133 8.21 12.07 -8.11
C THR A 133 8.97 12.20 -6.80
N GLN A 134 8.61 11.42 -5.78
CA GLN A 134 9.19 11.48 -4.44
C GLN A 134 9.31 10.09 -3.85
N SER A 135 10.21 9.91 -2.89
CA SER A 135 10.30 8.67 -2.13
C SER A 135 10.73 8.96 -0.69
N SER A 136 10.28 8.10 0.23
CA SER A 136 10.67 8.16 1.63
C SER A 136 12.18 8.00 1.79
N SER A 137 12.79 7.09 1.02
CA SER A 137 14.24 6.86 1.07
C SER A 137 15.02 8.09 0.65
N THR A 138 14.57 8.81 -0.38
CA THR A 138 15.20 10.06 -0.84
C THR A 138 15.13 11.11 0.25
N PHE A 139 13.98 11.32 0.85
CA PHE A 139 13.84 12.29 1.94
C PHE A 139 14.74 11.96 3.13
N LEU A 140 14.80 10.70 3.52
CA LEU A 140 15.65 10.27 4.63
C LEU A 140 17.13 10.43 4.33
N ASN A 141 17.57 10.11 3.11
CA ASN A 141 18.95 10.30 2.68
C ASN A 141 19.34 11.78 2.64
N ASP A 142 18.47 12.62 2.09
CA ASP A 142 18.71 14.06 2.04
C ASP A 142 18.84 14.64 3.44
N TRP A 143 18.00 14.21 4.37
CA TRP A 143 18.04 14.65 5.75
C TRP A 143 19.34 14.21 6.44
N LYS A 144 19.78 12.97 6.24
CA LYS A 144 21.04 12.45 6.81
C LYS A 144 22.23 13.22 6.27
N ASN A 145 22.25 13.53 4.97
CA ASN A 145 23.36 14.22 4.33
C ASN A 145 23.42 15.70 4.66
N ALA A 146 22.33 16.30 5.11
CA ALA A 146 22.26 17.70 5.52
C ALA A 146 22.81 17.97 6.91
N LYS A 147 23.11 16.94 7.68
CA LYS A 147 23.61 17.06 9.07
C LYS A 147 25.11 17.15 9.16
#